data_b13714660d670ae1c5dbd77e8e4c0b77
#
_entry.id   b13714660d670ae1c5dbd77e8e4c0b77
#
_cell.length_a   1.000
_cell.length_b   1.000
_cell.length_c   1.000
_cell.angle_alpha   90.00
_cell.angle_beta   90.00
_cell.angle_gamma   90.00
#
_symmetry.space_group_name_H-M   'P 1'
#
loop_
_entity.id
_entity.type
_entity.pdbx_description
1 polymer ?
#
loop_
_entity_poly.entity_id
_entity_poly.type
_entity_poly.pdbx_seq_one_letter_code
_entity_poly.pdbx_strand_id
1 'polypeptide(L)'
;MPIKGGVMNPEYPVYIVSKGRWESRLTSKALEHMKVPYKIIVEAQEYKNYANVIDPDKILVLPKLYLDRYDTFDNLGNSKSRGPGPARNFAWDHSISINAKKHWVMDDNFDAFHRFNRNLKSEVDSGTIFKIMEQFVERYENVPIAGPNYYSFCKTTDAVPPFILNTRIYSCLLIQNDIPYRWRGRYNEDTDLSLRVLKDGYCTIQFNAFLAGKVTTQRMKGGNTADFYAQEGTLAKSQMLADMHPDVASVVWRFNRWHHHVDYKPFKSTKLIKKAGLIIPDQINNYGMILEG
;
A
#
# COMPACT_ATOMS: atom_id res chain seq x y z
N MET A 1 17.21 20.43 24.59
CA MET A 1 15.86 20.22 25.20
C MET A 1 15.17 19.17 24.35
N PRO A 2 14.58 18.10 24.91
CA PRO A 2 13.76 17.20 24.12
C PRO A 2 12.51 17.98 23.66
N ILE A 3 12.34 18.09 22.35
CA ILE A 3 11.11 18.62 21.76
C ILE A 3 9.99 17.71 22.22
N LYS A 4 9.03 18.21 22.99
CA LYS A 4 7.77 17.53 23.27
C LYS A 4 6.95 17.45 21.98
N GLY A 5 7.37 16.58 21.07
CA GLY A 5 6.56 16.17 19.92
C GLY A 5 5.45 15.29 20.44
N GLY A 6 4.21 15.77 20.50
CA GLY A 6 3.06 14.92 20.74
C GLY A 6 3.01 13.82 19.68
N VAL A 7 2.52 12.63 20.05
CA VAL A 7 2.27 11.53 19.12
C VAL A 7 1.33 12.06 18.03
N MET A 8 1.83 12.10 16.78
CA MET A 8 1.03 12.53 15.63
C MET A 8 0.45 11.29 14.96
N ASN A 9 -0.85 11.28 14.76
CA ASN A 9 -1.53 10.26 13.94
C ASN A 9 -1.60 10.71 12.48
N PRO A 10 -1.80 9.78 11.53
CA PRO A 10 -2.11 10.13 10.16
C PRO A 10 -3.35 11.05 10.09
N GLU A 11 -3.34 11.97 9.14
CA GLU A 11 -4.48 12.86 8.87
C GLU A 11 -5.57 12.11 8.10
N TYR A 12 -5.15 11.24 7.20
CA TYR A 12 -6.05 10.51 6.33
C TYR A 12 -6.46 9.16 6.94
N PRO A 13 -7.69 8.70 6.66
CA PRO A 13 -8.20 7.45 7.19
C PRO A 13 -7.34 6.26 6.74
N VAL A 14 -7.16 5.30 7.65
CA VAL A 14 -6.39 4.08 7.43
C VAL A 14 -7.34 2.90 7.32
N TYR A 15 -7.23 2.15 6.23
CA TYR A 15 -8.00 0.94 5.98
C TYR A 15 -7.11 -0.28 5.87
N ILE A 16 -7.50 -1.35 6.56
CA ILE A 16 -6.92 -2.68 6.41
C ILE A 16 -7.89 -3.53 5.60
N VAL A 17 -7.42 -4.20 4.55
CA VAL A 17 -8.21 -5.21 3.85
C VAL A 17 -7.81 -6.59 4.33
N SER A 18 -8.77 -7.39 4.81
CA SER A 18 -8.45 -8.67 5.45
C SER A 18 -9.47 -9.76 5.10
N LYS A 19 -8.95 -11.00 4.94
CA LYS A 19 -9.75 -12.19 4.69
C LYS A 19 -9.13 -13.41 5.38
N GLY A 20 -9.91 -14.07 6.25
CA GLY A 20 -9.50 -15.33 6.89
C GLY A 20 -8.34 -15.20 7.87
N ARG A 21 -8.12 -14.03 8.47
CA ARG A 21 -6.95 -13.76 9.33
C ARG A 21 -7.26 -13.09 10.66
N TRP A 22 -8.46 -13.30 11.20
CA TRP A 22 -8.89 -12.74 12.49
C TRP A 22 -8.03 -13.19 13.67
N GLU A 23 -7.44 -14.38 13.62
CA GLU A 23 -6.58 -14.88 14.70
C GLU A 23 -5.20 -14.18 14.70
N SER A 24 -4.55 -14.12 13.57
CA SER A 24 -3.24 -13.50 13.42
C SER A 24 -3.31 -11.97 13.48
N ARG A 25 -4.20 -11.36 12.69
CA ARG A 25 -4.50 -9.92 12.55
C ARG A 25 -3.26 -9.00 12.74
N LEU A 26 -2.17 -9.31 12.06
CA LEU A 26 -0.87 -8.67 12.32
C LEU A 26 -0.93 -7.15 12.17
N THR A 27 -1.46 -6.64 11.05
CA THR A 27 -1.50 -5.20 10.79
C THR A 27 -2.36 -4.46 11.81
N SER A 28 -3.51 -5.01 12.22
CA SER A 28 -4.34 -4.35 13.22
C SER A 28 -3.65 -4.30 14.58
N LYS A 29 -2.94 -5.36 14.98
CA LYS A 29 -2.13 -5.37 16.21
C LYS A 29 -1.00 -4.34 16.16
N ALA A 30 -0.30 -4.24 15.02
CA ALA A 30 0.75 -3.24 14.85
C ALA A 30 0.19 -1.81 14.97
N LEU A 31 -0.94 -1.51 14.30
CA LEU A 31 -1.58 -0.20 14.40
C LEU A 31 -2.15 0.09 15.79
N GLU A 32 -2.69 -0.92 16.49
CA GLU A 32 -3.13 -0.79 17.89
C GLU A 32 -1.96 -0.46 18.83
N HIS A 33 -0.83 -1.14 18.67
CA HIS A 33 0.39 -0.84 19.41
C HIS A 33 0.86 0.59 19.17
N MET A 34 0.85 1.04 17.91
CA MET A 34 1.21 2.40 17.50
C MET A 34 0.13 3.46 17.85
N LYS A 35 -1.03 3.05 18.37
CA LYS A 35 -2.21 3.92 18.65
C LYS A 35 -2.72 4.66 17.41
N VAL A 36 -2.60 4.03 16.25
CA VAL A 36 -3.10 4.56 14.98
C VAL A 36 -4.56 4.14 14.78
N PRO A 37 -5.50 5.09 14.61
CA PRO A 37 -6.87 4.77 14.25
C PRO A 37 -6.94 4.06 12.88
N TYR A 38 -7.78 3.03 12.78
CA TYR A 38 -7.99 2.31 11.53
C TYR A 38 -9.41 1.79 11.41
N LYS A 39 -9.81 1.46 10.20
CA LYS A 39 -10.95 0.58 9.88
C LYS A 39 -10.44 -0.68 9.22
N ILE A 40 -11.09 -1.82 9.51
CA ILE A 40 -10.79 -3.09 8.84
C ILE A 40 -11.97 -3.53 8.00
N ILE A 41 -11.72 -3.88 6.74
CA ILE A 41 -12.74 -4.31 5.79
C ILE A 41 -12.70 -5.82 5.68
N VAL A 42 -13.84 -6.46 5.95
CA VAL A 42 -14.00 -7.92 5.97
C VAL A 42 -15.24 -8.35 5.18
N GLU A 43 -15.27 -9.57 4.69
CA GLU A 43 -16.46 -10.12 4.06
C GLU A 43 -17.54 -10.46 5.12
N ALA A 44 -18.82 -10.37 4.75
CA ALA A 44 -19.95 -10.50 5.69
C ALA A 44 -19.94 -11.81 6.50
N GLN A 45 -19.56 -12.93 5.88
CA GLN A 45 -19.47 -14.23 6.54
C GLN A 45 -18.38 -14.31 7.62
N GLU A 46 -17.39 -13.40 7.60
CA GLU A 46 -16.29 -13.38 8.56
C GLU A 46 -16.50 -12.37 9.70
N TYR A 47 -17.52 -11.52 9.60
CA TYR A 47 -17.77 -10.42 10.55
C TYR A 47 -17.73 -10.89 12.01
N LYS A 48 -18.44 -11.98 12.34
CA LYS A 48 -18.50 -12.50 13.72
C LYS A 48 -17.12 -12.89 14.25
N ASN A 49 -16.27 -13.48 13.41
CA ASN A 49 -14.94 -13.88 13.82
C ASN A 49 -14.04 -12.67 14.14
N TYR A 50 -14.13 -11.62 13.30
CA TYR A 50 -13.39 -10.38 13.56
C TYR A 50 -13.96 -9.60 14.75
N ALA A 51 -15.29 -9.53 14.92
CA ALA A 51 -15.94 -8.85 16.03
C ALA A 51 -15.63 -9.47 17.41
N ASN A 52 -15.21 -10.73 17.46
CA ASN A 52 -14.74 -11.37 18.70
C ASN A 52 -13.34 -10.92 19.13
N VAL A 53 -12.55 -10.30 18.24
CA VAL A 53 -11.11 -9.99 18.48
C VAL A 53 -10.75 -8.54 18.16
N ILE A 54 -11.64 -7.79 17.54
CA ILE A 54 -11.48 -6.37 17.20
C ILE A 54 -12.78 -5.66 17.60
N ASP A 55 -12.65 -4.43 18.09
CA ASP A 55 -13.78 -3.55 18.36
C ASP A 55 -14.70 -3.45 17.13
N PRO A 56 -15.99 -3.83 17.25
CA PRO A 56 -16.94 -3.80 16.14
C PRO A 56 -17.02 -2.46 15.42
N ASP A 57 -16.81 -1.34 16.13
CA ASP A 57 -16.83 0.00 15.53
C ASP A 57 -15.70 0.22 14.54
N LYS A 58 -14.65 -0.58 14.57
CA LYS A 58 -13.55 -0.55 13.59
C LYS A 58 -13.82 -1.38 12.35
N ILE A 59 -14.85 -2.23 12.35
CA ILE A 59 -15.11 -3.19 11.28
C ILE A 59 -16.08 -2.60 10.26
N LEU A 60 -15.68 -2.64 9.01
CA LEU A 60 -16.53 -2.35 7.85
C LEU A 60 -16.82 -3.65 7.10
N VAL A 61 -18.10 -3.95 6.90
CA VAL A 61 -18.51 -5.13 6.11
C VAL A 61 -18.49 -4.77 4.64
N LEU A 62 -17.75 -5.52 3.84
CA LEU A 62 -17.67 -5.33 2.39
C LEU A 62 -19.04 -5.59 1.75
N PRO A 63 -19.66 -4.57 1.11
CA PRO A 63 -20.92 -4.79 0.41
C PRO A 63 -20.72 -5.70 -0.82
N LYS A 64 -21.64 -6.64 -1.02
CA LYS A 64 -21.60 -7.60 -2.13
C LYS A 64 -21.46 -6.92 -3.51
N LEU A 65 -22.01 -5.73 -3.65
CA LEU A 65 -21.94 -4.92 -4.86
C LEU A 65 -20.49 -4.74 -5.37
N TYR A 66 -19.52 -4.55 -4.47
CA TYR A 66 -18.11 -4.40 -4.85
C TYR A 66 -17.51 -5.69 -5.37
N LEU A 67 -17.94 -6.83 -4.83
CA LEU A 67 -17.57 -8.13 -5.36
C LEU A 67 -18.17 -8.36 -6.76
N ASP A 68 -19.45 -8.04 -6.95
CA ASP A 68 -20.18 -8.33 -8.18
C ASP A 68 -19.74 -7.46 -9.37
N ARG A 69 -19.33 -6.22 -9.11
CA ARG A 69 -18.91 -5.24 -10.13
C ARG A 69 -17.41 -5.16 -10.37
N TYR A 70 -16.61 -5.91 -9.62
CA TYR A 70 -15.17 -5.82 -9.72
C TYR A 70 -14.66 -6.38 -11.06
N ASP A 71 -13.88 -5.58 -11.77
CA ASP A 71 -13.18 -5.97 -12.99
C ASP A 71 -11.95 -6.81 -12.63
N THR A 72 -12.05 -8.12 -12.80
CA THR A 72 -10.96 -9.06 -12.55
C THR A 72 -9.95 -9.14 -13.70
N PHE A 73 -10.26 -8.52 -14.83
CA PHE A 73 -9.46 -8.59 -16.07
C PHE A 73 -9.24 -10.03 -16.57
N ASP A 74 -10.15 -10.93 -16.25
CA ASP A 74 -10.18 -12.32 -16.73
C ASP A 74 -11.63 -12.84 -16.85
N ASN A 75 -11.79 -14.01 -17.42
CA ASN A 75 -13.08 -14.64 -17.65
C ASN A 75 -13.44 -15.69 -16.57
N LEU A 76 -12.73 -15.74 -15.44
CA LEU A 76 -12.95 -16.74 -14.40
C LEU A 76 -14.16 -16.45 -13.52
N GLY A 77 -14.71 -15.23 -13.60
CA GLY A 77 -15.93 -14.83 -12.89
C GLY A 77 -15.82 -15.07 -11.37
N ASN A 78 -16.89 -15.74 -10.82
CA ASN A 78 -17.00 -16.05 -9.39
C ASN A 78 -16.37 -17.39 -9.00
N SER A 79 -15.81 -18.14 -9.95
CA SER A 79 -15.23 -19.46 -9.67
C SER A 79 -13.99 -19.39 -8.78
N LYS A 80 -13.39 -18.20 -8.64
CA LYS A 80 -12.21 -17.94 -7.83
C LYS A 80 -12.33 -16.63 -7.06
N SER A 81 -11.53 -16.48 -6.00
CA SER A 81 -11.39 -15.22 -5.27
C SER A 81 -11.02 -14.08 -6.22
N ARG A 82 -11.59 -12.89 -6.00
CA ARG A 82 -11.30 -11.69 -6.79
C ARG A 82 -10.10 -10.88 -6.30
N GLY A 83 -9.36 -11.42 -5.33
CA GLY A 83 -8.26 -10.67 -4.69
C GLY A 83 -8.76 -9.56 -3.75
N PRO A 84 -7.87 -8.68 -3.30
CA PRO A 84 -8.19 -7.60 -2.37
C PRO A 84 -8.86 -6.39 -3.02
N GLY A 85 -8.88 -6.31 -4.35
CA GLY A 85 -9.35 -5.13 -5.09
C GLY A 85 -10.75 -4.66 -4.75
N PRO A 86 -11.78 -5.53 -4.61
CA PRO A 86 -13.12 -5.13 -4.20
C PRO A 86 -13.14 -4.39 -2.86
N ALA A 87 -12.44 -4.92 -1.86
CA ALA A 87 -12.34 -4.30 -0.53
C ALA A 87 -11.57 -2.96 -0.58
N ARG A 88 -10.55 -2.87 -1.42
CA ARG A 88 -9.79 -1.62 -1.65
C ARG A 88 -10.65 -0.57 -2.37
N ASN A 89 -11.50 -0.95 -3.33
CA ASN A 89 -12.47 -0.04 -3.94
C ASN A 89 -13.51 0.45 -2.92
N PHE A 90 -13.97 -0.42 -2.04
CA PHE A 90 -14.86 -0.01 -0.95
C PHE A 90 -14.18 0.94 0.03
N ALA A 91 -12.91 0.69 0.41
CA ALA A 91 -12.13 1.62 1.22
C ALA A 91 -12.06 3.02 0.59
N TRP A 92 -11.80 3.05 -0.72
CA TRP A 92 -11.72 4.30 -1.48
C TRP A 92 -13.03 5.09 -1.45
N ASP A 93 -14.15 4.44 -1.79
CA ASP A 93 -15.45 5.10 -1.82
C ASP A 93 -15.92 5.50 -0.41
N HIS A 94 -15.62 4.68 0.62
CA HIS A 94 -15.88 5.07 2.01
C HIS A 94 -15.05 6.30 2.39
N SER A 95 -13.79 6.40 2.00
CA SER A 95 -12.96 7.57 2.30
C SER A 95 -13.51 8.84 1.64
N ILE A 96 -14.03 8.74 0.41
CA ILE A 96 -14.72 9.84 -0.27
C ILE A 96 -15.99 10.22 0.48
N SER A 97 -16.78 9.25 0.95
CA SER A 97 -18.04 9.49 1.66
C SER A 97 -17.87 10.27 2.97
N ILE A 98 -16.68 10.19 3.58
CA ILE A 98 -16.32 10.97 4.78
C ILE A 98 -15.50 12.23 4.44
N ASN A 99 -15.51 12.67 3.17
CA ASN A 99 -14.83 13.85 2.66
C ASN A 99 -13.31 13.85 2.83
N ALA A 100 -12.67 12.69 2.89
CA ALA A 100 -11.21 12.60 2.92
C ALA A 100 -10.63 12.88 1.51
N LYS A 101 -9.53 13.64 1.45
CA LYS A 101 -8.82 13.91 0.19
C LYS A 101 -7.96 12.74 -0.27
N LYS A 102 -7.47 11.98 0.69
CA LYS A 102 -6.62 10.79 0.51
C LYS A 102 -7.02 9.72 1.50
N HIS A 103 -6.52 8.52 1.29
CA HIS A 103 -6.64 7.42 2.25
C HIS A 103 -5.42 6.52 2.22
N TRP A 104 -5.18 5.84 3.34
CA TRP A 104 -4.27 4.72 3.42
C TRP A 104 -5.03 3.42 3.21
N VAL A 105 -4.50 2.53 2.41
CA VAL A 105 -5.00 1.14 2.31
C VAL A 105 -3.84 0.18 2.48
N MET A 106 -4.03 -0.84 3.33
CA MET A 106 -2.98 -1.78 3.75
C MET A 106 -3.46 -3.21 3.69
N ASP A 107 -2.51 -4.13 3.41
CA ASP A 107 -2.72 -5.56 3.63
C ASP A 107 -2.71 -5.88 5.14
N ASP A 108 -3.22 -7.04 5.50
CA ASP A 108 -3.39 -7.50 6.90
C ASP A 108 -2.17 -8.22 7.49
N ASN A 109 -1.05 -8.25 6.79
CA ASN A 109 0.15 -9.04 7.16
C ASN A 109 1.41 -8.21 7.43
N PHE A 110 1.22 -6.97 7.88
CA PHE A 110 2.32 -6.18 8.45
C PHE A 110 2.44 -6.44 9.94
N ASP A 111 3.62 -6.81 10.41
CA ASP A 111 3.92 -7.06 11.82
C ASP A 111 4.48 -5.84 12.54
N ALA A 112 5.17 -4.96 11.84
CA ALA A 112 5.74 -3.74 12.39
C ALA A 112 6.03 -2.70 11.30
N PHE A 113 6.30 -1.46 11.71
CA PHE A 113 6.80 -0.41 10.85
C PHE A 113 8.12 0.11 11.40
N HIS A 114 9.01 0.55 10.50
CA HIS A 114 10.37 0.91 10.87
C HIS A 114 10.79 2.21 10.21
N ARG A 115 11.64 2.96 10.90
CA ARG A 115 12.45 4.01 10.33
C ARG A 115 13.78 3.41 9.88
N PHE A 116 14.23 3.80 8.68
CA PHE A 116 15.55 3.44 8.17
C PHE A 116 16.40 4.68 7.97
N ASN A 117 17.45 4.81 8.74
CA ASN A 117 18.36 5.94 8.69
C ASN A 117 19.78 5.50 9.05
N ARG A 118 20.79 5.96 8.31
CA ARG A 118 22.21 5.63 8.54
C ARG A 118 22.44 4.13 8.69
N ASN A 119 21.80 3.35 7.81
CA ASN A 119 21.84 1.89 7.79
C ASN A 119 21.30 1.19 9.05
N LEU A 120 20.56 1.90 9.90
CA LEU A 120 19.87 1.34 11.06
C LEU A 120 18.36 1.30 10.79
N LYS A 121 17.75 0.19 11.08
CA LYS A 121 16.30 -0.04 11.05
C LYS A 121 15.79 -0.07 12.47
N SER A 122 15.06 0.96 12.86
CA SER A 122 14.45 1.06 14.19
C SER A 122 12.94 0.92 14.07
N GLU A 123 12.36 0.02 14.83
CA GLU A 123 10.91 -0.09 14.94
C GLU A 123 10.32 1.20 15.51
N VAL A 124 9.14 1.57 15.05
CA VAL A 124 8.42 2.77 15.49
C VAL A 124 7.14 2.38 16.21
N ASP A 125 6.80 3.14 17.23
CA ASP A 125 5.68 2.92 18.16
C ASP A 125 4.57 3.96 18.03
N SER A 126 4.60 4.78 16.97
CA SER A 126 3.61 5.84 16.78
C SER A 126 3.24 6.06 15.32
N GLY A 127 2.06 6.65 15.08
CA GLY A 127 1.56 6.98 13.76
C GLY A 127 2.32 8.11 13.04
N THR A 128 3.32 8.70 13.70
CA THR A 128 4.08 9.84 13.16
C THR A 128 4.69 9.54 11.81
N ILE A 129 5.11 8.30 11.54
CA ILE A 129 5.68 7.94 10.23
C ILE A 129 4.68 8.15 9.09
N PHE A 130 3.39 7.82 9.29
CA PHE A 130 2.36 8.04 8.29
C PHE A 130 2.14 9.54 8.07
N LYS A 131 2.04 10.30 9.16
CA LYS A 131 1.88 11.76 9.09
C LYS A 131 3.01 12.45 8.34
N ILE A 132 4.25 12.00 8.53
CA ILE A 132 5.42 12.58 7.81
C ILE A 132 5.38 12.22 6.33
N MET A 133 5.02 10.99 5.97
CA MET A 133 4.84 10.62 4.56
C MET A 133 3.74 11.46 3.90
N GLU A 134 2.61 11.69 4.60
CA GLU A 134 1.54 12.58 4.14
C GLU A 134 2.07 14.00 3.90
N GLN A 135 2.73 14.58 4.88
CA GLN A 135 3.30 15.94 4.80
C GLN A 135 4.32 16.08 3.68
N PHE A 136 5.10 15.04 3.41
CA PHE A 136 6.04 15.04 2.29
C PHE A 136 5.29 15.06 0.95
N VAL A 137 4.31 14.17 0.78
CA VAL A 137 3.49 14.07 -0.44
C VAL A 137 2.68 15.34 -0.70
N GLU A 138 2.15 15.98 0.37
CA GLU A 138 1.37 17.22 0.26
C GLU A 138 2.14 18.41 -0.33
N ARG A 139 3.43 18.32 -0.45
CA ARG A 139 4.28 19.35 -1.07
C ARG A 139 4.21 19.38 -2.59
N TYR A 140 3.68 18.32 -3.19
CA TYR A 140 3.68 18.10 -4.64
C TYR A 140 2.27 18.00 -5.19
N GLU A 141 2.09 18.48 -6.43
CA GLU A 141 0.82 18.45 -7.14
C GLU A 141 0.56 17.12 -7.84
N ASN A 142 1.63 16.44 -8.24
CA ASN A 142 1.58 15.30 -9.15
C ASN A 142 1.98 13.96 -8.50
N VAL A 143 1.70 13.77 -7.21
CA VAL A 143 1.99 12.54 -6.47
C VAL A 143 0.69 11.93 -5.92
N PRO A 144 -0.09 11.23 -6.73
CA PRO A 144 -1.33 10.61 -6.27
C PRO A 144 -1.15 9.31 -5.50
N ILE A 145 0.01 8.65 -5.59
CA ILE A 145 0.28 7.39 -4.89
C ILE A 145 1.67 7.43 -4.25
N ALA A 146 1.73 7.08 -2.97
CA ALA A 146 2.98 6.92 -2.23
C ALA A 146 2.86 5.79 -1.18
N GLY A 147 3.98 5.36 -0.63
CA GLY A 147 3.97 4.39 0.47
C GLY A 147 5.36 3.97 0.91
N PRO A 148 5.49 3.27 2.05
CA PRO A 148 6.75 2.75 2.55
C PRO A 148 7.24 1.58 1.69
N ASN A 149 8.55 1.39 1.64
CA ASN A 149 9.13 0.18 1.06
C ASN A 149 9.03 -1.00 2.05
N TYR A 150 9.25 -2.22 1.57
CA TYR A 150 9.33 -3.37 2.44
C TYR A 150 10.66 -3.40 3.22
N TYR A 151 10.57 -3.78 4.50
CA TYR A 151 11.73 -3.98 5.36
C TYR A 151 12.80 -4.85 4.72
N SER A 152 12.41 -5.92 4.04
CA SER A 152 13.30 -6.88 3.40
C SER A 152 14.01 -6.36 2.15
N PHE A 153 13.51 -5.29 1.53
CA PHE A 153 14.06 -4.76 0.27
C PHE A 153 15.16 -3.71 0.48
N CYS A 154 15.20 -3.09 1.65
CA CYS A 154 16.26 -2.15 2.00
C CYS A 154 17.30 -2.88 2.86
N LYS A 155 18.43 -3.23 2.29
CA LYS A 155 19.53 -3.87 3.05
C LYS A 155 20.32 -2.81 3.82
N THR A 156 20.80 -3.15 5.01
CA THR A 156 21.63 -2.29 5.84
C THR A 156 23.07 -2.15 5.31
N THR A 157 23.42 -2.96 4.33
CA THR A 157 24.73 -2.93 3.66
C THR A 157 24.75 -2.01 2.43
N ASP A 158 23.57 -1.58 1.97
CA ASP A 158 23.44 -0.85 0.71
C ASP A 158 23.19 0.64 1.01
N ALA A 159 23.83 1.53 0.23
CA ALA A 159 23.47 2.94 0.21
C ALA A 159 22.18 3.11 -0.60
N VAL A 160 21.06 3.32 0.08
CA VAL A 160 19.77 3.57 -0.57
C VAL A 160 19.32 5.01 -0.34
N PRO A 161 18.77 5.69 -1.35
CA PRO A 161 18.20 7.03 -1.17
C PRO A 161 16.99 6.97 -0.24
N PRO A 162 16.62 8.08 0.43
CA PRO A 162 15.49 8.11 1.36
C PRO A 162 14.16 7.78 0.71
N PHE A 163 14.04 7.98 -0.60
CA PHE A 163 12.89 7.55 -1.40
C PHE A 163 13.30 7.29 -2.85
N ILE A 164 12.46 6.58 -3.58
CA ILE A 164 12.56 6.31 -5.01
C ILE A 164 11.32 6.84 -5.69
N LEU A 165 11.49 7.49 -6.86
CA LEU A 165 10.41 7.97 -7.69
C LEU A 165 10.02 6.96 -8.76
N ASN A 166 8.78 7.06 -9.19
CA ASN A 166 8.25 6.46 -10.41
C ASN A 166 8.45 4.94 -10.48
N THR A 167 8.04 4.27 -9.41
CA THR A 167 8.00 2.83 -9.27
C THR A 167 6.67 2.38 -8.68
N ARG A 168 6.41 1.06 -8.66
CA ARG A 168 5.24 0.50 -7.99
C ARG A 168 5.29 0.74 -6.48
N ILE A 169 4.12 0.92 -5.89
CA ILE A 169 3.94 0.93 -4.45
C ILE A 169 3.16 -0.33 -4.07
N TYR A 170 3.63 -1.06 -3.08
CA TYR A 170 3.05 -2.34 -2.68
C TYR A 170 2.31 -2.28 -1.34
N SER A 171 1.15 -2.88 -1.29
CA SER A 171 0.47 -3.37 -0.07
C SER A 171 0.21 -2.37 1.05
N CYS A 172 0.87 -1.23 1.08
CA CYS A 172 0.64 -0.11 1.99
C CYS A 172 0.75 1.18 1.18
N LEU A 173 -0.40 1.75 0.82
CA LEU A 173 -0.49 2.85 -0.12
C LEU A 173 -1.26 4.02 0.47
N LEU A 174 -0.68 5.21 0.36
CA LEU A 174 -1.40 6.48 0.45
C LEU A 174 -1.89 6.84 -0.95
N ILE A 175 -3.19 7.03 -1.11
CA ILE A 175 -3.83 7.25 -2.40
C ILE A 175 -4.66 8.53 -2.37
N GLN A 176 -4.52 9.36 -3.40
CA GLN A 176 -5.35 10.53 -3.64
C GLN A 176 -6.71 10.09 -4.19
N ASN A 177 -7.80 10.63 -3.64
CA ASN A 177 -9.16 10.13 -3.90
C ASN A 177 -9.76 10.59 -5.24
N ASP A 178 -9.34 11.71 -5.75
CA ASP A 178 -9.89 12.36 -6.95
C ASP A 178 -9.21 11.96 -8.26
N ILE A 179 -8.35 10.93 -8.27
CA ILE A 179 -7.81 10.38 -9.51
C ILE A 179 -8.85 9.51 -10.22
N PRO A 180 -8.84 9.46 -11.59
CA PRO A 180 -9.89 8.80 -12.38
C PRO A 180 -9.74 7.28 -12.44
N TYR A 181 -9.09 6.67 -11.47
CA TYR A 181 -8.84 5.23 -11.42
C TYR A 181 -9.57 4.58 -10.28
N ARG A 182 -9.73 3.25 -10.41
CA ARG A 182 -10.12 2.33 -9.35
C ARG A 182 -9.26 1.08 -9.47
N TRP A 183 -9.20 0.30 -8.42
CA TRP A 183 -8.55 -1.00 -8.43
C TRP A 183 -9.24 -1.93 -9.41
N ARG A 184 -8.46 -2.69 -10.18
CA ARG A 184 -8.89 -3.73 -11.10
C ARG A 184 -7.83 -4.84 -11.17
N GLY A 185 -8.20 -5.96 -11.79
CA GLY A 185 -7.30 -7.12 -11.92
C GLY A 185 -7.36 -8.04 -10.70
N ARG A 186 -7.36 -9.33 -10.94
CA ARG A 186 -7.34 -10.36 -9.90
C ARG A 186 -5.99 -10.42 -9.19
N TYR A 187 -4.93 -10.09 -9.91
CA TYR A 187 -3.54 -10.11 -9.46
C TYR A 187 -2.84 -8.80 -9.79
N ASN A 188 -1.80 -8.47 -8.99
CA ASN A 188 -0.91 -7.32 -9.22
C ASN A 188 -1.66 -5.98 -9.35
N GLU A 189 -2.80 -5.86 -8.72
CA GLU A 189 -3.67 -4.69 -8.76
C GLU A 189 -2.95 -3.41 -8.27
N ASP A 190 -1.98 -3.54 -7.35
CA ASP A 190 -1.14 -2.46 -6.87
C ASP A 190 -0.12 -1.99 -7.93
N THR A 191 0.46 -2.94 -8.66
CA THR A 191 1.35 -2.61 -9.78
C THR A 191 0.57 -2.02 -10.96
N ASP A 192 -0.62 -2.56 -11.30
CA ASP A 192 -1.50 -2.00 -12.33
C ASP A 192 -1.88 -0.55 -12.02
N LEU A 193 -2.32 -0.27 -10.80
CA LEU A 193 -2.70 1.09 -10.40
C LEU A 193 -1.51 2.06 -10.49
N SER A 194 -0.34 1.65 -10.01
CA SER A 194 0.88 2.44 -10.10
C SER A 194 1.27 2.73 -11.56
N LEU A 195 1.18 1.74 -12.44
CA LEU A 195 1.53 1.91 -13.86
C LEU A 195 0.56 2.84 -14.60
N ARG A 196 -0.74 2.76 -14.32
CA ARG A 196 -1.72 3.68 -14.93
C ARG A 196 -1.44 5.13 -14.55
N VAL A 197 -1.15 5.38 -13.28
CA VAL A 197 -0.77 6.71 -12.78
C VAL A 197 0.52 7.21 -13.44
N LEU A 198 1.54 6.36 -13.56
CA LEU A 198 2.81 6.73 -14.20
C LEU A 198 2.65 7.03 -15.70
N LYS A 199 1.81 6.26 -16.42
CA LYS A 199 1.54 6.47 -17.84
C LYS A 199 0.86 7.81 -18.12
N ASP A 200 0.09 8.32 -17.18
CA ASP A 200 -0.57 9.62 -17.28
C ASP A 200 0.32 10.80 -16.82
N GLY A 201 1.62 10.54 -16.61
CA GLY A 201 2.59 11.59 -16.31
C GLY A 201 2.64 12.02 -14.84
N TYR A 202 1.96 11.31 -13.94
CA TYR A 202 2.12 11.49 -12.50
C TYR A 202 3.39 10.82 -11.98
N CYS A 203 3.76 11.16 -10.75
CA CYS A 203 4.83 10.49 -10.01
C CYS A 203 4.26 9.56 -8.94
N THR A 204 5.00 8.51 -8.61
CA THR A 204 4.82 7.74 -7.37
C THR A 204 6.04 7.91 -6.47
N ILE A 205 5.85 7.84 -5.15
CA ILE A 205 6.94 7.91 -4.16
C ILE A 205 6.97 6.64 -3.32
N GLN A 206 8.05 5.88 -3.43
CA GLN A 206 8.34 4.77 -2.53
C GLN A 206 9.37 5.23 -1.49
N PHE A 207 8.95 5.34 -0.24
CA PHE A 207 9.84 5.76 0.85
C PHE A 207 10.74 4.61 1.29
N ASN A 208 12.07 4.81 1.23
CA ASN A 208 13.03 3.91 1.86
C ASN A 208 13.37 4.34 3.30
N ALA A 209 13.16 5.61 3.63
CA ALA A 209 13.33 6.10 5.00
C ALA A 209 12.30 5.49 5.98
N PHE A 210 11.20 4.96 5.46
CA PHE A 210 10.14 4.28 6.21
C PHE A 210 9.88 2.92 5.60
N LEU A 211 9.85 1.89 6.43
CA LEU A 211 9.74 0.51 5.99
C LEU A 211 8.56 -0.19 6.66
N ALA A 212 7.87 -1.01 5.90
CA ALA A 212 6.83 -1.89 6.38
C ALA A 212 7.36 -3.32 6.52
N GLY A 213 7.29 -3.89 7.72
CA GLY A 213 7.62 -5.27 8.03
C GLY A 213 6.49 -6.16 7.53
N LYS A 214 6.68 -6.82 6.38
CA LYS A 214 5.66 -7.68 5.80
C LYS A 214 6.04 -9.14 5.95
N VAL A 215 5.20 -9.87 6.67
CA VAL A 215 5.28 -11.34 6.70
C VAL A 215 4.86 -11.89 5.34
N THR A 216 5.66 -12.82 4.79
CA THR A 216 5.41 -13.40 3.47
C THR A 216 4.04 -14.08 3.44
N THR A 217 3.18 -13.67 2.53
CA THR A 217 1.80 -14.17 2.39
C THR A 217 1.74 -15.70 2.33
N GLN A 218 2.65 -16.34 1.62
CA GLN A 218 2.73 -17.81 1.48
C GLN A 218 3.05 -18.57 2.77
N ARG A 219 3.49 -17.89 3.83
CA ARG A 219 3.77 -18.50 5.14
C ARG A 219 2.64 -18.34 6.15
N MET A 220 1.55 -17.67 5.76
CA MET A 220 0.39 -17.43 6.63
C MET A 220 -0.83 -18.20 6.13
N LYS A 221 -1.66 -18.70 7.06
CA LYS A 221 -2.98 -19.24 6.75
C LYS A 221 -3.93 -18.11 6.33
N GLY A 222 -4.90 -18.41 5.47
CA GLY A 222 -5.90 -17.45 4.99
C GLY A 222 -5.39 -16.50 3.91
N GLY A 223 -6.25 -15.56 3.52
CA GLY A 223 -5.99 -14.62 2.44
C GLY A 223 -5.83 -15.30 1.08
N ASN A 224 -5.14 -14.62 0.17
CA ASN A 224 -4.93 -15.12 -1.20
C ASN A 224 -4.02 -16.37 -1.30
N THR A 225 -3.39 -16.81 -0.20
CA THR A 225 -2.48 -17.96 -0.21
C THR A 225 -3.20 -19.25 -0.56
N ALA A 226 -4.36 -19.49 0.06
CA ALA A 226 -5.12 -20.71 -0.15
C ALA A 226 -5.81 -20.73 -1.53
N ASP A 227 -6.25 -19.55 -2.00
CA ASP A 227 -7.10 -19.45 -3.20
C ASP A 227 -6.30 -19.38 -4.51
N PHE A 228 -5.05 -18.89 -4.48
CA PHE A 228 -4.30 -18.60 -5.70
C PHE A 228 -2.98 -19.36 -5.86
N TYR A 229 -2.15 -19.38 -4.81
CA TYR A 229 -0.78 -19.83 -4.98
C TYR A 229 -0.60 -21.34 -4.91
N ALA A 230 -1.52 -22.05 -4.27
CA ALA A 230 -1.44 -23.51 -4.11
C ALA A 230 -1.78 -24.27 -5.40
N GLN A 231 -2.60 -23.69 -6.28
CA GLN A 231 -3.16 -24.39 -7.45
C GLN A 231 -2.65 -23.89 -8.82
N GLU A 232 -2.27 -22.62 -8.96
CA GLU A 232 -2.03 -21.99 -10.27
C GLU A 232 -0.57 -21.59 -10.55
N GLY A 233 0.29 -21.68 -9.54
CA GLY A 233 1.65 -21.19 -9.68
C GLY A 233 1.71 -19.67 -9.88
N THR A 234 2.78 -19.18 -10.51
CA THR A 234 3.03 -17.74 -10.69
C THR A 234 2.82 -17.24 -12.11
N LEU A 235 2.54 -18.14 -13.09
CA LEU A 235 2.41 -17.78 -14.50
C LEU A 235 1.18 -16.91 -14.78
N ALA A 236 -0.01 -17.34 -14.37
CA ALA A 236 -1.25 -16.60 -14.61
C ALA A 236 -1.19 -15.18 -14.02
N LYS A 237 -0.66 -15.06 -12.81
CA LYS A 237 -0.40 -13.77 -12.16
C LYS A 237 0.55 -12.87 -12.97
N SER A 238 1.62 -13.45 -13.52
CA SER A 238 2.62 -12.69 -14.28
C SER A 238 2.12 -12.31 -15.66
N GLN A 239 1.37 -13.21 -16.29
CA GLN A 239 0.77 -12.99 -17.61
C GLN A 239 -0.28 -11.89 -17.57
N MET A 240 -1.17 -11.89 -16.57
CA MET A 240 -2.19 -10.84 -16.43
C MET A 240 -1.59 -9.43 -16.43
N LEU A 241 -0.50 -9.19 -15.71
CA LEU A 241 0.12 -7.86 -15.72
C LEU A 241 0.75 -7.53 -17.07
N ALA A 242 1.37 -8.51 -17.75
CA ALA A 242 1.91 -8.31 -19.08
C ALA A 242 0.81 -8.02 -20.10
N ASP A 243 -0.35 -8.66 -19.99
CA ASP A 243 -1.53 -8.41 -20.85
C ASP A 243 -2.14 -7.03 -20.60
N MET A 244 -2.15 -6.57 -19.35
CA MET A 244 -2.63 -5.24 -18.97
C MET A 244 -1.69 -4.11 -19.45
N HIS A 245 -0.39 -4.39 -19.52
CA HIS A 245 0.65 -3.40 -19.79
C HIS A 245 1.72 -3.93 -20.75
N PRO A 246 1.37 -4.35 -21.99
CA PRO A 246 2.30 -5.01 -22.91
C PRO A 246 3.44 -4.10 -23.38
N ASP A 247 3.31 -2.80 -23.20
CA ASP A 247 4.32 -1.79 -23.54
C ASP A 247 5.50 -1.74 -22.53
N VAL A 248 5.26 -2.12 -21.27
CA VAL A 248 6.27 -2.00 -20.19
C VAL A 248 6.40 -3.26 -19.33
N ALA A 249 5.49 -4.22 -19.43
CA ALA A 249 5.51 -5.43 -18.64
C ALA A 249 5.71 -6.68 -19.51
N SER A 250 6.45 -7.65 -18.99
CA SER A 250 6.72 -8.93 -19.65
C SER A 250 6.79 -10.05 -18.62
N VAL A 251 6.65 -11.29 -19.10
CA VAL A 251 6.82 -12.49 -18.28
C VAL A 251 8.25 -13.01 -18.42
N VAL A 252 8.91 -13.25 -17.29
CA VAL A 252 10.28 -13.75 -17.25
C VAL A 252 10.41 -14.94 -16.31
N TRP A 253 11.27 -15.89 -16.64
CA TRP A 253 11.61 -17.02 -15.76
C TRP A 253 12.82 -16.66 -14.90
N ARG A 254 12.66 -16.57 -13.58
CA ARG A 254 13.73 -16.27 -12.63
C ARG A 254 13.47 -17.01 -11.30
N PHE A 255 14.52 -17.41 -10.61
CA PHE A 255 14.41 -18.07 -9.30
C PHE A 255 13.47 -19.28 -9.32
N ASN A 256 13.55 -20.12 -10.38
CA ASN A 256 12.73 -21.32 -10.59
C ASN A 256 11.21 -21.07 -10.60
N ARG A 257 10.77 -19.88 -11.03
CA ARG A 257 9.34 -19.56 -11.21
C ARG A 257 9.14 -18.43 -12.21
N TRP A 258 7.93 -18.29 -12.69
CA TRP A 258 7.52 -17.18 -13.52
C TRP A 258 7.37 -15.91 -12.71
N HIS A 259 7.85 -14.79 -13.23
CA HIS A 259 7.71 -13.45 -12.66
C HIS A 259 7.24 -12.48 -13.73
N HIS A 260 6.47 -11.48 -13.34
CA HIS A 260 6.35 -10.29 -14.15
C HIS A 260 7.62 -9.43 -13.99
N HIS A 261 8.05 -8.84 -15.06
CA HIS A 261 9.10 -7.83 -15.10
C HIS A 261 8.51 -6.55 -15.67
N VAL A 262 8.73 -5.43 -15.01
CA VAL A 262 8.28 -4.11 -15.46
C VAL A 262 9.50 -3.24 -15.75
N ASP A 263 9.54 -2.65 -16.94
CA ASP A 263 10.50 -1.62 -17.28
C ASP A 263 9.97 -0.24 -16.86
N TYR A 264 10.57 0.33 -15.82
CA TYR A 264 10.23 1.67 -15.32
C TYR A 264 11.04 2.79 -16.00
N LYS A 265 11.94 2.48 -16.95
CA LYS A 265 12.77 3.49 -17.63
C LYS A 265 11.95 4.60 -18.32
N PRO A 266 10.81 4.31 -18.99
CA PRO A 266 10.00 5.34 -19.62
C PRO A 266 9.51 6.44 -18.66
N PHE A 267 9.37 6.12 -17.37
CA PHE A 267 8.82 7.04 -16.35
C PHE A 267 9.90 7.85 -15.62
N LYS A 268 11.19 7.55 -15.81
CA LYS A 268 12.29 8.20 -15.06
C LYS A 268 12.44 9.70 -15.30
N SER A 269 11.96 10.18 -16.43
CA SER A 269 12.03 11.62 -16.77
C SER A 269 10.95 12.46 -16.09
N THR A 270 9.88 11.84 -15.59
CA THR A 270 8.81 12.56 -14.88
C THR A 270 9.32 13.04 -13.53
N LYS A 271 9.20 14.34 -13.29
CA LYS A 271 9.73 15.01 -12.09
C LYS A 271 8.59 15.43 -11.16
N LEU A 272 8.92 15.58 -9.89
CA LEU A 272 8.02 16.15 -8.89
C LEU A 272 7.73 17.62 -9.23
N ILE A 273 6.45 18.00 -9.15
CA ILE A 273 5.97 19.38 -9.32
C ILE A 273 5.60 19.91 -7.95
N LYS A 274 6.37 20.88 -7.45
CA LYS A 274 6.10 21.51 -6.15
C LYS A 274 4.85 22.39 -6.26
N LYS A 275 4.02 22.37 -5.21
CA LYS A 275 2.89 23.29 -5.09
C LYS A 275 3.38 24.74 -5.04
N ALA A 276 2.64 25.62 -5.71
CA ALA A 276 2.94 27.05 -5.66
C ALA A 276 2.86 27.59 -4.24
N GLY A 277 3.77 28.47 -3.87
CA GLY A 277 3.83 29.10 -2.54
C GLY A 277 4.26 28.18 -1.39
N LEU A 278 4.77 26.97 -1.71
CA LEU A 278 5.28 26.04 -0.71
C LEU A 278 6.50 26.64 0.01
N ILE A 279 6.34 26.89 1.31
CA ILE A 279 7.45 27.24 2.21
C ILE A 279 7.94 25.93 2.83
N ILE A 280 9.17 25.56 2.54
CA ILE A 280 9.81 24.40 3.14
C ILE A 280 10.61 24.92 4.34
N PRO A 281 10.28 24.50 5.57
CA PRO A 281 11.08 24.88 6.72
C PRO A 281 12.51 24.34 6.58
N ASP A 282 13.52 25.15 6.80
CA ASP A 282 14.94 24.76 6.84
C ASP A 282 15.29 23.86 8.05
N GLN A 283 14.30 23.21 8.62
CA GLN A 283 14.48 22.41 9.83
C GLN A 283 14.60 20.93 9.51
N ILE A 284 15.53 20.31 10.22
CA ILE A 284 15.62 18.85 10.31
C ILE A 284 14.36 18.36 11.02
N ASN A 285 13.57 17.50 10.36
CA ASN A 285 12.39 16.91 11.01
C ASN A 285 12.78 15.97 12.15
N ASN A 286 11.80 15.51 12.93
CA ASN A 286 12.01 14.61 14.08
C ASN A 286 12.72 13.29 13.71
N TYR A 287 12.85 12.96 12.44
CA TYR A 287 13.55 11.79 11.93
C TYR A 287 14.93 12.14 11.36
N GLY A 288 15.43 13.35 11.56
CA GLY A 288 16.75 13.78 11.08
C GLY A 288 16.83 13.92 9.56
N MET A 289 15.70 14.06 8.88
CA MET A 289 15.67 14.31 7.44
C MET A 289 15.58 15.81 7.17
N ILE A 290 16.38 16.25 6.20
CA ILE A 290 16.30 17.59 5.61
C ILE A 290 15.58 17.42 4.27
N LEU A 291 14.66 18.30 3.95
CA LEU A 291 14.11 18.36 2.62
C LEU A 291 15.09 19.12 1.73
N GLU A 292 15.71 18.41 0.81
CA GLU A 292 16.45 19.06 -0.27
C GLU A 292 15.45 19.58 -1.32
N GLY A 293 15.59 20.86 -1.63
CA GLY A 293 14.72 21.60 -2.54
C GLY A 293 14.94 21.29 -4.02
#